data_3753ecdae51be0c36c15f7b5376cde2b
#
_entry.id   3753ecdae51be0c36c15f7b5376cde2b
#
_cell.length_a   1.000
_cell.length_b   1.000
_cell.length_c   1.000
_cell.angle_alpha   90.00
_cell.angle_beta   90.00
_cell.angle_gamma   90.00
#
_symmetry.space_group_name_H-M   'P 1'
#
loop_
_entity.id
_entity.type
_entity.pdbx_description
1 polymer ?
#
loop_
_entity_poly.entity_id
_entity_poly.type
_entity_poly.pdbx_seq_one_letter_code
_entity_poly.pdbx_strand_id
1 'polypeptide(L)'
;MLKKAKWKDDCLSPILLGIDDLCDGYFKKDYEKIFPFFDAGYGTSNDGSIFRYLNKNLLQKYPEIKITFFLPFGKGAYWDKEKSIINDIFERDEFEKFLNFVLDCDYEIAYHGHDHGLVNSTIDPNTWCCEFDQYSKEEYFEIIKSDLAKFKDKFGYEVCGGRSPGYKFKDDLIDGLCECGFKWWSFDYKPFINNINLKYNGYNIIEMPSNLSGDMFNYGKNPIKSAAKYFLNLYRLEHMIKGGQAVSIAEHFFRTRFDGKIQMPNIYNDINSLDFLFGYLRNKDIWYATFSECANYYESYNNTDISDMGDGVFEIKYKGSWKMFLTFISEYRYLENIQTKEIYEGFMKNNRWLFNDLVEGIYRGHQNVF
;
A
#
# COMPACT_ATOMS: atom_id res chain seq x y z
N MET A 1 -27.24 -11.21 17.44
CA MET A 1 -25.99 -11.91 17.01
C MET A 1 -24.91 -10.87 16.73
N LEU A 2 -23.65 -11.10 17.18
CA LEU A 2 -22.47 -10.30 16.84
C LEU A 2 -21.58 -11.08 15.88
N LYS A 3 -21.06 -10.46 14.82
CA LYS A 3 -20.15 -11.10 13.85
C LYS A 3 -19.15 -10.11 13.28
N LYS A 4 -18.06 -10.61 12.71
CA LYS A 4 -17.04 -9.81 12.02
C LYS A 4 -17.52 -9.39 10.63
N ALA A 5 -17.32 -8.14 10.23
CA ALA A 5 -17.40 -7.73 8.83
C ALA A 5 -16.17 -8.24 8.08
N LYS A 6 -16.34 -8.64 6.82
CA LYS A 6 -15.21 -9.12 6.01
C LYS A 6 -14.16 -8.03 5.79
N TRP A 7 -14.62 -6.78 5.59
CA TRP A 7 -13.81 -5.59 5.45
C TRP A 7 -14.36 -4.44 6.28
N LYS A 8 -13.56 -3.40 6.46
CA LYS A 8 -13.92 -2.20 7.21
C LYS A 8 -15.26 -1.65 6.73
N ASP A 9 -16.10 -1.26 7.67
CA ASP A 9 -17.45 -0.71 7.45
C ASP A 9 -18.35 -1.61 6.57
N ASP A 10 -18.11 -2.94 6.61
CA ASP A 10 -18.83 -3.94 5.80
C ASP A 10 -18.82 -3.61 4.29
N CYS A 11 -17.71 -3.01 3.82
CA CYS A 11 -17.49 -2.75 2.41
C CYS A 11 -17.23 -4.04 1.61
N LEU A 12 -17.42 -3.98 0.30
CA LEU A 12 -17.20 -5.12 -0.58
C LEU A 12 -15.72 -5.49 -0.72
N SER A 13 -14.83 -4.47 -0.80
CA SER A 13 -13.43 -4.69 -1.13
C SER A 13 -12.56 -3.51 -0.68
N PRO A 14 -11.36 -3.71 -0.13
CA PRO A 14 -10.36 -2.67 -0.01
C PRO A 14 -9.68 -2.41 -1.36
N ILE A 15 -9.38 -1.13 -1.61
CA ILE A 15 -8.64 -0.64 -2.77
C ILE A 15 -7.36 0.02 -2.28
N LEU A 16 -6.22 -0.46 -2.75
CA LEU A 16 -4.89 0.00 -2.37
C LEU A 16 -4.19 0.57 -3.60
N LEU A 17 -3.56 1.73 -3.45
CA LEU A 17 -2.68 2.29 -4.47
C LEU A 17 -1.25 2.30 -3.93
N GLY A 18 -0.39 1.46 -4.51
CA GLY A 18 1.04 1.45 -4.22
C GLY A 18 1.81 2.16 -5.31
N ILE A 19 2.65 3.11 -4.95
CA ILE A 19 3.50 3.83 -5.90
C ILE A 19 4.96 3.60 -5.52
N ASP A 20 5.68 2.96 -6.44
CA ASP A 20 7.08 2.59 -6.26
C ASP A 20 8.03 3.71 -6.71
N ASP A 21 9.28 3.61 -6.25
CA ASP A 21 10.42 4.38 -6.72
C ASP A 21 10.38 5.89 -6.41
N LEU A 22 9.54 6.35 -5.48
CA LEU A 22 9.60 7.74 -5.07
C LEU A 22 10.91 7.99 -4.29
N CYS A 23 11.74 8.88 -4.82
CA CYS A 23 13.00 9.28 -4.21
C CYS A 23 13.24 10.76 -4.42
N ASP A 24 14.31 11.31 -3.84
CA ASP A 24 14.72 12.68 -4.14
C ASP A 24 15.56 12.73 -5.42
N GLY A 25 14.89 12.81 -6.56
CA GLY A 25 15.52 12.72 -7.87
C GLY A 25 15.18 13.85 -8.81
N TYR A 26 16.19 14.32 -9.52
CA TYR A 26 16.08 15.41 -10.50
C TYR A 26 16.66 14.99 -11.84
N PHE A 27 15.99 15.35 -12.93
CA PHE A 27 16.56 15.24 -14.27
C PHE A 27 17.40 16.47 -14.62
N LYS A 28 18.55 16.23 -15.24
CA LYS A 28 19.36 17.31 -15.80
C LYS A 28 18.64 17.96 -16.99
N LYS A 29 18.88 19.23 -17.22
CA LYS A 29 18.15 20.10 -18.15
C LYS A 29 17.98 19.57 -19.59
N ASP A 30 18.89 18.74 -20.06
CA ASP A 30 18.83 18.18 -21.43
C ASP A 30 17.80 17.03 -21.57
N TYR A 31 17.17 16.60 -20.47
CA TYR A 31 16.19 15.49 -20.44
C TYR A 31 14.74 15.93 -20.60
N GLU A 32 14.46 17.23 -20.59
CA GLU A 32 13.09 17.80 -20.71
C GLU A 32 12.32 17.32 -21.96
N LYS A 33 13.04 16.92 -23.01
CA LYS A 33 12.42 16.39 -24.24
C LYS A 33 11.79 15.01 -24.09
N ILE A 34 12.23 14.23 -23.10
CA ILE A 34 11.79 12.85 -22.88
C ILE A 34 10.82 12.78 -21.71
N PHE A 35 11.02 13.64 -20.70
CA PHE A 35 10.20 13.70 -19.51
C PHE A 35 9.87 15.16 -19.18
N PRO A 36 8.60 15.55 -19.15
CA PRO A 36 8.20 16.95 -19.00
C PRO A 36 8.42 17.51 -17.58
N PHE A 37 8.87 16.68 -16.64
CA PHE A 37 9.13 17.05 -15.26
C PHE A 37 10.62 16.96 -14.98
N PHE A 38 11.19 18.01 -14.43
CA PHE A 38 12.59 17.99 -13.98
C PHE A 38 12.73 17.40 -12.59
N ASP A 39 11.69 17.51 -11.74
CA ASP A 39 11.64 16.97 -10.41
C ASP A 39 10.77 15.69 -10.40
N ALA A 40 11.44 14.56 -10.29
CA ALA A 40 10.82 13.26 -10.20
C ALA A 40 10.75 12.76 -8.74
N GLY A 41 10.96 13.65 -7.78
CA GLY A 41 11.03 13.36 -6.35
C GLY A 41 9.88 13.95 -5.54
N TYR A 42 10.21 14.31 -4.33
CA TYR A 42 9.26 14.76 -3.29
C TYR A 42 8.69 16.17 -3.50
N GLY A 43 9.00 16.86 -4.56
CA GLY A 43 8.63 18.26 -4.78
C GLY A 43 7.14 18.53 -4.70
N THR A 44 6.64 18.82 -3.52
CA THR A 44 5.22 19.11 -3.28
C THR A 44 4.81 20.51 -3.75
N SER A 45 5.75 21.44 -3.87
CA SER A 45 5.50 22.86 -4.09
C SER A 45 5.92 23.40 -5.45
N ASN A 46 6.68 22.63 -6.27
CA ASN A 46 7.16 23.12 -7.55
C ASN A 46 6.34 22.58 -8.75
N ASP A 47 6.10 23.43 -9.74
CA ASP A 47 5.26 23.11 -10.90
C ASP A 47 5.87 22.05 -11.85
N GLY A 48 7.18 21.84 -11.77
CA GLY A 48 7.89 20.81 -12.53
C GLY A 48 7.97 19.45 -11.88
N SER A 49 7.21 19.21 -10.78
CA SER A 49 7.20 17.97 -10.04
C SER A 49 6.17 16.99 -10.58
N ILE A 50 6.56 15.71 -10.71
CA ILE A 50 5.64 14.61 -11.02
C ILE A 50 4.64 14.39 -9.88
N PHE A 51 5.04 14.62 -8.64
CA PHE A 51 4.15 14.55 -7.49
C PHE A 51 3.01 15.57 -7.58
N ARG A 52 3.33 16.82 -7.94
CA ARG A 52 2.30 17.83 -8.16
C ARG A 52 1.40 17.52 -9.35
N TYR A 53 1.94 16.90 -10.39
CA TYR A 53 1.14 16.39 -11.51
C TYR A 53 0.14 15.32 -11.05
N LEU A 54 0.56 14.35 -10.25
CA LEU A 54 -0.30 13.34 -9.64
C LEU A 54 -1.39 14.00 -8.78
N ASN A 55 -0.99 14.91 -7.89
CA ASN A 55 -1.92 15.60 -7.00
C ASN A 55 -3.00 16.35 -7.78
N LYS A 56 -2.62 17.16 -8.76
CA LYS A 56 -3.56 17.96 -9.57
C LYS A 56 -4.49 17.10 -10.41
N ASN A 57 -4.00 16.03 -11.01
CA ASN A 57 -4.75 15.25 -12.00
C ASN A 57 -5.51 14.08 -11.40
N LEU A 58 -5.16 13.62 -10.20
CA LEU A 58 -5.80 12.48 -9.56
C LEU A 58 -6.27 12.81 -8.14
N LEU A 59 -5.39 13.17 -7.22
CA LEU A 59 -5.72 13.22 -5.79
C LEU A 59 -6.72 14.33 -5.44
N GLN A 60 -6.64 15.49 -6.11
CA GLN A 60 -7.64 16.55 -5.92
C GLN A 60 -9.04 16.18 -6.45
N LYS A 61 -9.12 15.27 -7.41
CA LYS A 61 -10.41 14.75 -7.92
C LYS A 61 -11.00 13.67 -7.02
N TYR A 62 -10.15 12.88 -6.38
CA TYR A 62 -10.48 11.72 -5.56
C TYR A 62 -9.75 11.80 -4.21
N PRO A 63 -10.15 12.74 -3.34
CA PRO A 63 -9.47 12.98 -2.06
C PRO A 63 -9.58 11.80 -1.08
N GLU A 64 -10.48 10.87 -1.34
CA GLU A 64 -10.67 9.63 -0.58
C GLU A 64 -9.60 8.56 -0.85
N ILE A 65 -8.80 8.68 -1.94
CA ILE A 65 -7.74 7.72 -2.26
C ILE A 65 -6.67 7.76 -1.16
N LYS A 66 -6.24 6.59 -0.71
CA LYS A 66 -5.05 6.42 0.12
C LYS A 66 -3.91 5.82 -0.69
N ILE A 67 -2.69 6.23 -0.38
CA ILE A 67 -1.48 5.80 -1.10
C ILE A 67 -0.49 5.20 -0.10
N THR A 68 0.15 4.11 -0.50
CA THR A 68 1.38 3.63 0.11
C THR A 68 2.53 3.92 -0.85
N PHE A 69 3.46 4.78 -0.43
CA PHE A 69 4.67 5.11 -1.18
C PHE A 69 5.77 4.14 -0.80
N PHE A 70 6.27 3.38 -1.76
CA PHE A 70 7.40 2.49 -1.61
C PHE A 70 8.69 3.23 -1.96
N LEU A 71 9.50 3.54 -0.95
CA LEU A 71 10.68 4.38 -1.08
C LEU A 71 11.95 3.55 -0.96
N PRO A 72 12.92 3.69 -1.89
CA PRO A 72 14.30 3.33 -1.62
C PRO A 72 14.90 4.34 -0.62
N PHE A 73 15.58 3.85 0.42
CA PHE A 73 16.09 4.70 1.50
C PHE A 73 17.48 5.28 1.21
N GLY A 74 18.20 4.70 0.27
CA GLY A 74 19.46 5.23 -0.23
C GLY A 74 19.30 6.03 -1.52
N LYS A 75 20.36 6.06 -2.33
CA LYS A 75 20.43 6.90 -3.54
C LYS A 75 19.76 6.31 -4.79
N GLY A 76 19.32 5.06 -4.75
CA GLY A 76 18.70 4.39 -5.89
C GLY A 76 19.62 4.30 -7.13
N ALA A 77 20.08 3.09 -7.45
CA ALA A 77 21.03 2.91 -8.57
C ALA A 77 20.35 2.58 -9.92
N TYR A 78 19.04 2.64 -9.98
CA TYR A 78 18.28 2.28 -11.20
C TYR A 78 18.13 3.42 -12.21
N TRP A 79 18.76 4.59 -11.94
CA TRP A 79 18.70 5.76 -12.81
C TRP A 79 19.98 5.95 -13.60
N ASP A 80 19.83 6.57 -14.75
CA ASP A 80 20.97 7.00 -15.55
C ASP A 80 21.71 8.14 -14.85
N LYS A 81 22.85 7.81 -14.23
CA LYS A 81 23.68 8.75 -13.46
C LYS A 81 24.20 9.92 -14.29
N GLU A 82 24.28 9.79 -15.62
CA GLU A 82 24.67 10.91 -16.49
C GLU A 82 23.56 11.93 -16.66
N LYS A 83 22.28 11.51 -16.52
CA LYS A 83 21.10 12.29 -16.82
C LYS A 83 20.28 12.73 -15.62
N SER A 84 20.59 12.17 -14.44
CA SER A 84 19.85 12.43 -13.20
C SER A 84 20.77 12.75 -12.03
N ILE A 85 20.20 13.36 -11.01
CA ILE A 85 20.81 13.58 -9.69
C ILE A 85 19.85 12.94 -8.70
N ILE A 86 20.33 12.03 -7.86
CA ILE A 86 19.55 11.39 -6.80
C ILE A 86 20.26 11.65 -5.49
N ASN A 87 19.51 12.11 -4.50
CA ASN A 87 20.00 12.32 -3.14
C ASN A 87 19.41 11.25 -2.20
N ASP A 88 20.14 11.02 -1.13
CA ASP A 88 19.66 10.22 -0.01
C ASP A 88 18.48 10.90 0.68
N ILE A 89 17.45 10.14 1.10
CA ILE A 89 16.28 10.71 1.79
C ILE A 89 16.64 11.41 3.10
N PHE A 90 17.78 11.07 3.69
CA PHE A 90 18.26 11.66 4.94
C PHE A 90 18.99 13.01 4.76
N GLU A 91 19.31 13.41 3.53
CA GLU A 91 20.13 14.58 3.23
C GLU A 91 19.32 15.88 3.00
N ARG A 92 17.98 15.82 2.87
CA ARG A 92 17.18 17.00 2.45
C ARG A 92 15.98 17.33 3.33
N ASP A 93 15.81 18.64 3.54
CA ASP A 93 14.67 19.23 4.27
C ASP A 93 13.31 19.02 3.56
N GLU A 94 13.32 18.84 2.23
CA GLU A 94 12.09 18.62 1.46
C GLU A 94 11.42 17.31 1.78
N PHE A 95 12.17 16.29 2.22
CA PHE A 95 11.59 15.04 2.66
C PHE A 95 10.68 15.20 3.89
N GLU A 96 11.05 16.05 4.84
CA GLU A 96 10.21 16.33 6.01
C GLU A 96 8.86 16.95 5.61
N LYS A 97 8.86 17.86 4.63
CA LYS A 97 7.62 18.44 4.10
C LYS A 97 6.74 17.39 3.41
N PHE A 98 7.38 16.50 2.65
CA PHE A 98 6.69 15.39 2.02
C PHE A 98 6.12 14.42 3.06
N LEU A 99 6.90 14.06 4.08
CA LEU A 99 6.44 13.19 5.17
C LEU A 99 5.25 13.81 5.92
N ASN A 100 5.30 15.09 6.25
CA ASN A 100 4.16 15.78 6.86
C ASN A 100 2.92 15.72 5.97
N PHE A 101 3.08 15.92 4.66
CA PHE A 101 1.98 15.76 3.71
C PHE A 101 1.41 14.33 3.71
N VAL A 102 2.28 13.31 3.75
CA VAL A 102 1.86 11.89 3.83
C VAL A 102 1.03 11.64 5.07
N LEU A 103 1.47 12.16 6.22
CA LEU A 103 0.78 12.00 7.51
C LEU A 103 -0.56 12.78 7.54
N ASP A 104 -0.58 14.01 7.04
CA ASP A 104 -1.79 14.84 6.99
C ASP A 104 -2.89 14.24 6.09
N CYS A 105 -2.50 13.44 5.10
CA CYS A 105 -3.40 12.75 4.19
C CYS A 105 -3.74 11.30 4.61
N ASP A 106 -3.26 10.83 5.76
CA ASP A 106 -3.35 9.42 6.18
C ASP A 106 -2.78 8.45 5.12
N TYR A 107 -1.71 8.84 4.42
CA TYR A 107 -0.97 8.00 3.51
C TYR A 107 0.12 7.22 4.26
N GLU A 108 0.81 6.33 3.57
CA GLU A 108 1.83 5.46 4.15
C GLU A 108 3.16 5.56 3.41
N ILE A 109 4.26 5.46 4.17
CA ILE A 109 5.58 5.20 3.64
C ILE A 109 5.96 3.76 3.96
N ALA A 110 6.39 3.03 2.95
CA ALA A 110 6.86 1.65 3.02
C ALA A 110 8.26 1.51 2.42
N TYR A 111 9.00 0.49 2.86
CA TYR A 111 10.37 0.24 2.44
C TYR A 111 10.43 -0.38 1.04
N HIS A 112 11.34 0.11 0.19
CA HIS A 112 11.57 -0.41 -1.16
C HIS A 112 13.05 -0.68 -1.46
N GLY A 113 13.76 -1.20 -0.49
CA GLY A 113 15.19 -1.40 -0.55
C GLY A 113 15.97 -0.15 -0.13
N HIS A 114 17.30 -0.29 -0.09
CA HIS A 114 18.22 0.83 0.13
C HIS A 114 18.51 1.54 -1.19
N ASP A 115 19.18 0.86 -2.12
CA ASP A 115 19.56 1.39 -3.42
C ASP A 115 18.67 0.90 -4.56
N HIS A 116 17.61 0.13 -4.27
CA HIS A 116 16.71 -0.50 -5.22
C HIS A 116 17.39 -1.52 -6.12
N GLY A 117 18.51 -1.17 -6.72
CA GLY A 117 19.35 -2.02 -7.56
C GLY A 117 20.76 -1.46 -7.68
N LEU A 118 21.72 -2.34 -7.93
CA LEU A 118 23.11 -1.99 -8.15
C LEU A 118 23.45 -2.14 -9.63
N VAL A 119 24.14 -1.14 -10.18
CA VAL A 119 24.74 -1.25 -11.50
C VAL A 119 26.04 -2.02 -11.32
N ASN A 120 26.04 -3.28 -11.71
CA ASN A 120 27.25 -4.10 -11.66
C ASN A 120 28.14 -3.80 -12.87
N SER A 121 29.12 -2.91 -12.66
CA SER A 121 30.08 -2.50 -13.69
C SER A 121 31.02 -3.62 -14.17
N THR A 122 31.03 -4.82 -13.51
CA THR A 122 31.92 -5.91 -13.83
C THR A 122 31.32 -6.93 -14.80
N ILE A 123 29.96 -7.03 -14.87
CA ILE A 123 29.28 -8.01 -15.72
C ILE A 123 28.74 -7.34 -16.99
N ASP A 124 27.89 -6.34 -16.82
CA ASP A 124 27.31 -5.53 -17.90
C ASP A 124 26.77 -4.24 -17.28
N PRO A 125 27.31 -3.07 -17.64
CA PRO A 125 26.82 -1.79 -17.11
C PRO A 125 25.36 -1.49 -17.51
N ASN A 126 24.78 -2.23 -18.44
CA ASN A 126 23.40 -2.11 -18.87
C ASN A 126 22.46 -3.13 -18.22
N THR A 127 22.98 -4.02 -17.39
CA THR A 127 22.15 -5.02 -16.69
C THR A 127 21.78 -4.51 -15.31
N TRP A 128 20.48 -4.28 -15.10
CA TRP A 128 19.96 -4.00 -13.77
C TRP A 128 19.97 -5.28 -12.93
N CYS A 129 20.59 -5.20 -11.76
CA CYS A 129 20.55 -6.26 -10.76
C CYS A 129 19.81 -5.74 -9.51
N CYS A 130 18.86 -6.51 -8.99
CA CYS A 130 18.24 -6.22 -7.71
C CYS A 130 19.33 -6.23 -6.63
N GLU A 131 19.27 -5.28 -5.70
CA GLU A 131 20.23 -5.23 -4.58
C GLU A 131 20.21 -6.53 -3.75
N PHE A 132 19.04 -7.16 -3.60
CA PHE A 132 18.88 -8.43 -2.89
C PHE A 132 19.62 -9.61 -3.53
N ASP A 133 19.93 -9.52 -4.83
CA ASP A 133 20.71 -10.55 -5.52
C ASP A 133 22.22 -10.42 -5.26
N GLN A 134 22.68 -9.27 -4.77
CA GLN A 134 24.10 -8.92 -4.66
C GLN A 134 24.66 -8.95 -3.25
N TYR A 135 23.82 -8.72 -2.25
CA TYR A 135 24.23 -8.78 -0.85
C TYR A 135 24.02 -10.18 -0.26
N SER A 136 24.88 -10.56 0.68
CA SER A 136 24.60 -11.66 1.59
C SER A 136 23.40 -11.32 2.48
N LYS A 137 22.81 -12.34 3.10
CA LYS A 137 21.69 -12.15 4.06
C LYS A 137 22.09 -11.19 5.19
N GLU A 138 23.27 -11.38 5.74
CA GLU A 138 23.80 -10.61 6.86
C GLU A 138 24.02 -9.14 6.49
N GLU A 139 24.64 -8.88 5.32
CA GLU A 139 24.87 -7.51 4.82
C GLU A 139 23.56 -6.78 4.61
N TYR A 140 22.60 -7.42 3.93
CA TYR A 140 21.31 -6.80 3.65
C TYR A 140 20.50 -6.53 4.91
N PHE A 141 20.55 -7.44 5.87
CA PHE A 141 19.88 -7.30 7.16
C PHE A 141 20.42 -6.10 7.97
N GLU A 142 21.73 -5.92 8.03
CA GLU A 142 22.34 -4.76 8.68
C GLU A 142 21.99 -3.44 7.97
N ILE A 143 21.88 -3.46 6.64
CA ILE A 143 21.42 -2.30 5.85
C ILE A 143 19.99 -1.93 6.25
N ILE A 144 19.06 -2.88 6.23
CA ILE A 144 17.65 -2.63 6.60
C ILE A 144 17.56 -2.09 8.03
N LYS A 145 18.23 -2.72 8.99
CA LYS A 145 18.23 -2.27 10.39
C LYS A 145 18.72 -0.83 10.52
N SER A 146 19.82 -0.52 9.83
CA SER A 146 20.39 0.83 9.84
C SER A 146 19.42 1.85 9.26
N ASP A 147 18.78 1.52 8.13
CA ASP A 147 17.81 2.40 7.46
C ASP A 147 16.60 2.66 8.36
N LEU A 148 15.99 1.61 8.90
CA LEU A 148 14.81 1.75 9.77
C LEU A 148 15.13 2.52 11.05
N ALA A 149 16.29 2.27 11.67
CA ALA A 149 16.71 2.98 12.86
C ALA A 149 16.92 4.47 12.59
N LYS A 150 17.67 4.81 11.53
CA LYS A 150 17.89 6.21 11.11
C LYS A 150 16.58 6.91 10.77
N PHE A 151 15.66 6.22 10.09
CA PHE A 151 14.38 6.78 9.69
C PHE A 151 13.52 7.09 10.92
N LYS A 152 13.43 6.15 11.85
CA LYS A 152 12.71 6.33 13.11
C LYS A 152 13.31 7.44 13.97
N ASP A 153 14.64 7.46 14.10
CA ASP A 153 15.34 8.46 14.92
C ASP A 153 15.18 9.87 14.35
N LYS A 154 15.29 10.02 13.03
CA LYS A 154 15.21 11.33 12.37
C LYS A 154 13.78 11.86 12.23
N PHE A 155 12.83 10.99 11.89
CA PHE A 155 11.50 11.41 11.50
C PHE A 155 10.39 10.96 12.48
N GLY A 156 10.69 10.14 13.46
CA GLY A 156 9.69 9.60 14.41
C GLY A 156 8.68 8.64 13.77
N TYR A 157 8.89 8.23 12.53
CA TYR A 157 7.97 7.38 11.77
C TYR A 157 8.44 5.91 11.79
N GLU A 158 7.50 5.00 12.00
CA GLU A 158 7.77 3.56 12.01
C GLU A 158 7.26 2.90 10.73
N VAL A 159 8.18 2.32 9.97
CA VAL A 159 7.88 1.62 8.72
C VAL A 159 7.48 0.18 9.04
N CYS A 160 6.24 -0.18 8.72
CA CYS A 160 5.67 -1.48 9.10
C CYS A 160 5.79 -2.55 8.02
N GLY A 161 6.07 -2.18 6.78
CA GLY A 161 6.13 -3.12 5.66
C GLY A 161 6.88 -2.57 4.47
N GLY A 162 6.91 -3.37 3.40
CA GLY A 162 7.63 -3.00 2.19
C GLY A 162 7.33 -3.86 0.98
N ARG A 163 8.10 -3.62 -0.06
CA ARG A 163 8.06 -4.34 -1.34
C ARG A 163 9.47 -4.58 -1.84
N SER A 164 9.71 -5.78 -2.36
CA SER A 164 10.99 -6.09 -3.00
C SER A 164 11.13 -5.33 -4.32
N PRO A 165 12.26 -4.66 -4.58
CA PRO A 165 12.56 -4.05 -5.86
C PRO A 165 12.39 -5.03 -7.01
N GLY A 166 11.56 -4.64 -8.01
CA GLY A 166 11.22 -5.49 -9.15
C GLY A 166 10.55 -6.82 -8.78
N TYR A 167 9.93 -6.91 -7.60
CA TYR A 167 9.36 -8.15 -7.04
C TYR A 167 10.35 -9.32 -6.98
N LYS A 168 11.64 -9.03 -6.95
CA LYS A 168 12.66 -10.04 -6.76
C LYS A 168 12.89 -10.33 -5.29
N PHE A 169 12.97 -11.61 -4.97
CA PHE A 169 13.01 -12.06 -3.60
C PHE A 169 13.81 -13.37 -3.48
N LYS A 170 14.52 -13.52 -2.36
CA LYS A 170 15.18 -14.77 -1.97
C LYS A 170 14.55 -15.28 -0.68
N ASP A 171 14.36 -16.60 -0.56
CA ASP A 171 13.71 -17.20 0.61
C ASP A 171 14.46 -16.93 1.93
N ASP A 172 15.77 -16.81 1.87
CA ASP A 172 16.62 -16.52 3.04
C ASP A 172 16.50 -15.08 3.59
N LEU A 173 15.87 -14.17 2.83
CA LEU A 173 15.59 -12.81 3.28
C LEU A 173 14.41 -12.72 4.23
N ILE A 174 13.49 -13.70 4.24
CA ILE A 174 12.26 -13.66 5.04
C ILE A 174 12.59 -13.55 6.53
N ASP A 175 13.55 -14.32 7.00
CA ASP A 175 14.00 -14.26 8.38
C ASP A 175 14.44 -12.84 8.75
N GLY A 176 15.27 -12.23 7.88
CA GLY A 176 15.76 -10.87 8.07
C GLY A 176 14.63 -9.83 8.10
N LEU A 177 13.62 -9.95 7.24
CA LEU A 177 12.46 -9.06 7.25
C LEU A 177 11.68 -9.17 8.56
N CYS A 178 11.43 -10.40 9.03
CA CYS A 178 10.74 -10.63 10.31
C CYS A 178 11.55 -10.09 11.51
N GLU A 179 12.86 -10.32 11.54
CA GLU A 179 13.75 -9.84 12.59
C GLU A 179 13.90 -8.31 12.58
N CYS A 180 13.76 -7.65 11.41
CA CYS A 180 13.69 -6.19 11.31
C CYS A 180 12.35 -5.61 11.78
N GLY A 181 11.36 -6.47 12.08
CA GLY A 181 10.07 -6.06 12.61
C GLY A 181 9.01 -5.74 11.55
N PHE A 182 9.26 -6.04 10.30
CA PHE A 182 8.23 -5.90 9.27
C PHE A 182 7.06 -6.82 9.55
N LYS A 183 5.86 -6.28 9.39
CA LYS A 183 4.59 -6.98 9.64
C LYS A 183 3.98 -7.54 8.37
N TRP A 184 4.19 -6.87 7.24
CA TRP A 184 3.71 -7.27 5.93
C TRP A 184 4.77 -7.01 4.85
N TRP A 185 4.65 -7.74 3.73
CA TRP A 185 5.53 -7.55 2.58
C TRP A 185 4.84 -7.88 1.28
N SER A 186 5.13 -7.10 0.23
CA SER A 186 4.64 -7.31 -1.12
C SER A 186 5.70 -8.08 -1.92
N PHE A 187 5.58 -9.41 -1.94
CA PHE A 187 6.55 -10.31 -2.58
C PHE A 187 6.34 -10.44 -4.09
N ASP A 188 5.09 -10.35 -4.54
CA ASP A 188 4.67 -10.75 -5.87
C ASP A 188 3.76 -9.74 -6.55
N TYR A 189 3.79 -9.76 -7.89
CA TYR A 189 2.73 -9.25 -8.75
C TYR A 189 1.92 -10.40 -9.34
N LYS A 190 0.65 -10.56 -8.92
CA LYS A 190 -0.23 -11.65 -9.33
C LYS A 190 -1.50 -11.08 -9.98
N PRO A 191 -1.53 -10.88 -11.31
CA PRO A 191 -2.66 -10.20 -11.97
C PRO A 191 -3.99 -10.84 -11.66
N PHE A 192 -4.93 -10.05 -11.13
CA PHE A 192 -6.30 -10.43 -10.79
C PHE A 192 -6.44 -11.57 -9.75
N ILE A 193 -5.39 -11.86 -9.00
CA ILE A 193 -5.39 -12.87 -7.94
C ILE A 193 -5.09 -12.16 -6.61
N ASN A 194 -5.92 -12.42 -5.61
CA ASN A 194 -5.64 -11.98 -4.24
C ASN A 194 -5.22 -13.19 -3.40
N ASN A 195 -3.99 -13.16 -2.93
CA ASN A 195 -3.42 -14.15 -2.04
C ASN A 195 -2.83 -13.48 -0.80
N ILE A 196 -3.64 -12.65 -0.10
CA ILE A 196 -3.23 -12.20 1.22
C ILE A 196 -3.13 -13.44 2.12
N ASN A 197 -1.95 -13.68 2.65
CA ASN A 197 -1.67 -14.79 3.54
C ASN A 197 -1.12 -14.24 4.86
N LEU A 198 -1.66 -14.72 5.99
CA LEU A 198 -1.16 -14.32 7.32
C LEU A 198 0.27 -14.75 7.58
N LYS A 199 0.69 -15.83 6.91
CA LYS A 199 2.04 -16.39 7.05
C LYS A 199 2.59 -16.70 5.67
N TYR A 200 3.67 -16.05 5.31
CA TYR A 200 4.40 -16.39 4.10
C TYR A 200 5.42 -17.49 4.41
N ASN A 201 5.33 -18.62 3.71
CA ASN A 201 6.21 -19.79 3.91
C ASN A 201 6.38 -20.21 5.39
N GLY A 202 5.35 -20.02 6.23
CA GLY A 202 5.40 -20.34 7.66
C GLY A 202 5.89 -19.22 8.58
N TYR A 203 6.44 -18.14 8.03
CA TYR A 203 6.87 -16.96 8.78
C TYR A 203 5.70 -16.04 9.13
N ASN A 204 5.81 -15.35 10.28
CA ASN A 204 4.82 -14.39 10.74
C ASN A 204 4.95 -13.04 10.01
N ILE A 205 4.83 -13.05 8.70
CA ILE A 205 4.78 -11.88 7.84
C ILE A 205 3.60 -12.01 6.88
N ILE A 206 2.81 -10.95 6.76
CA ILE A 206 1.61 -10.96 5.93
C ILE A 206 2.01 -10.71 4.48
N GLU A 207 1.67 -11.64 3.59
CA GLU A 207 1.87 -11.46 2.15
C GLU A 207 0.79 -10.52 1.59
N MET A 208 1.23 -9.43 0.97
CA MET A 208 0.38 -8.41 0.36
C MET A 208 0.72 -8.23 -1.13
N PRO A 209 0.24 -9.12 -2.05
CA PRO A 209 0.61 -9.03 -3.45
C PRO A 209 -0.02 -7.82 -4.14
N SER A 210 0.64 -7.30 -5.19
CA SER A 210 0.00 -6.44 -6.17
C SER A 210 -0.73 -7.28 -7.21
N ASN A 211 -1.94 -6.86 -7.62
CA ASN A 211 -2.77 -7.65 -8.52
C ASN A 211 -3.43 -6.85 -9.64
N LEU A 212 -3.18 -5.55 -9.68
CA LEU A 212 -3.65 -4.64 -10.71
C LEU A 212 -2.52 -3.71 -11.12
N SER A 213 -2.44 -3.38 -12.42
CA SER A 213 -1.52 -2.38 -12.95
C SER A 213 -2.29 -1.11 -13.34
N GLY A 214 -1.75 0.07 -13.03
CA GLY A 214 -2.40 1.34 -13.35
C GLY A 214 -2.63 1.58 -14.83
N ASP A 215 -1.86 0.94 -15.71
CA ASP A 215 -1.99 1.01 -17.18
C ASP A 215 -3.14 0.19 -17.78
N MET A 216 -3.90 -0.50 -16.93
CA MET A 216 -4.87 -1.52 -17.38
C MET A 216 -5.97 -0.99 -18.32
N PHE A 217 -6.29 0.29 -18.26
CA PHE A 217 -7.28 0.95 -19.10
C PHE A 217 -6.66 1.85 -20.19
N ASN A 218 -5.35 1.77 -20.41
CA ASN A 218 -4.72 2.48 -21.49
C ASN A 218 -5.11 1.89 -22.86
N TYR A 219 -5.43 2.78 -23.79
CA TYR A 219 -5.75 2.40 -25.17
C TYR A 219 -4.48 2.12 -25.98
N GLY A 220 -4.43 0.92 -26.56
CA GLY A 220 -3.40 0.58 -27.54
C GLY A 220 -3.71 1.15 -28.93
N LYS A 221 -2.79 0.92 -29.89
CA LYS A 221 -2.93 1.38 -31.28
C LYS A 221 -4.12 0.76 -32.02
N ASN A 222 -4.62 -0.40 -31.60
CA ASN A 222 -5.77 -1.06 -32.23
C ASN A 222 -7.02 -0.86 -31.36
N PRO A 223 -8.01 -0.08 -31.84
CA PRO A 223 -9.20 0.28 -31.06
C PRO A 223 -10.06 -0.92 -30.68
N ILE A 224 -10.19 -1.93 -31.54
CA ILE A 224 -11.02 -3.11 -31.27
C ILE A 224 -10.39 -3.96 -30.16
N LYS A 225 -9.08 -4.23 -30.26
CA LYS A 225 -8.34 -4.97 -29.22
C LYS A 225 -8.33 -4.22 -27.90
N SER A 226 -8.21 -2.89 -27.94
CA SER A 226 -8.24 -2.05 -26.75
C SER A 226 -9.61 -2.08 -26.07
N ALA A 227 -10.70 -1.99 -26.83
CA ALA A 227 -12.05 -2.11 -26.31
C ALA A 227 -12.30 -3.48 -25.68
N ALA A 228 -11.89 -4.56 -26.34
CA ALA A 228 -12.03 -5.92 -25.80
C ALA A 228 -11.23 -6.10 -24.49
N LYS A 229 -9.97 -5.62 -24.46
CA LYS A 229 -9.14 -5.62 -23.23
C LYS A 229 -9.80 -4.82 -22.10
N TYR A 230 -10.32 -3.64 -22.41
CA TYR A 230 -11.02 -2.77 -21.48
C TYR A 230 -12.21 -3.48 -20.80
N PHE A 231 -13.13 -4.04 -21.59
CA PHE A 231 -14.27 -4.75 -21.03
C PHE A 231 -13.88 -5.98 -20.22
N LEU A 232 -12.87 -6.73 -20.66
CA LEU A 232 -12.35 -7.87 -19.92
C LEU A 232 -11.75 -7.46 -18.57
N ASN A 233 -10.97 -6.40 -18.55
CA ASN A 233 -10.35 -5.90 -17.31
C ASN A 233 -11.41 -5.34 -16.36
N LEU A 234 -12.41 -4.64 -16.88
CA LEU A 234 -13.53 -4.15 -16.07
C LEU A 234 -14.33 -5.31 -15.47
N TYR A 235 -14.61 -6.35 -16.25
CA TYR A 235 -15.28 -7.56 -15.77
C TYR A 235 -14.48 -8.25 -14.67
N ARG A 236 -13.15 -8.38 -14.82
CA ARG A 236 -12.28 -8.98 -13.81
C ARG A 236 -12.24 -8.15 -12.54
N LEU A 237 -12.13 -6.84 -12.65
CA LEU A 237 -12.17 -5.91 -11.51
C LEU A 237 -13.48 -6.05 -10.73
N GLU A 238 -14.62 -6.07 -11.44
CA GLU A 238 -15.93 -6.30 -10.83
C GLU A 238 -16.01 -7.65 -10.11
N HIS A 239 -15.44 -8.69 -10.72
CA HIS A 239 -15.41 -10.01 -10.11
C HIS A 239 -14.58 -10.03 -8.82
N MET A 240 -13.42 -9.36 -8.79
CA MET A 240 -12.61 -9.21 -7.59
C MET A 240 -13.36 -8.47 -6.49
N ILE A 241 -13.97 -7.32 -6.79
CA ILE A 241 -14.73 -6.51 -5.83
C ILE A 241 -15.90 -7.31 -5.26
N LYS A 242 -16.74 -7.91 -6.11
CA LYS A 242 -17.89 -8.72 -5.68
C LYS A 242 -17.49 -9.98 -4.92
N GLY A 243 -16.33 -10.54 -5.23
CA GLY A 243 -15.73 -11.65 -4.48
C GLY A 243 -15.14 -11.24 -3.13
N GLY A 244 -15.12 -9.95 -2.83
CA GLY A 244 -14.54 -9.40 -1.61
C GLY A 244 -13.03 -9.58 -1.55
N GLN A 245 -12.34 -9.50 -2.69
CA GLN A 245 -10.88 -9.55 -2.76
C GLN A 245 -10.31 -8.13 -2.57
N ALA A 246 -9.12 -8.03 -1.98
CA ALA A 246 -8.40 -6.77 -1.98
C ALA A 246 -7.87 -6.47 -3.39
N VAL A 247 -8.05 -5.23 -3.85
CA VAL A 247 -7.54 -4.74 -5.13
C VAL A 247 -6.32 -3.87 -4.84
N SER A 248 -5.14 -4.33 -5.25
CA SER A 248 -3.86 -3.69 -5.02
C SER A 248 -3.24 -3.23 -6.35
N ILE A 249 -3.25 -1.91 -6.56
CA ILE A 249 -2.80 -1.25 -7.79
C ILE A 249 -1.32 -0.92 -7.65
N ALA A 250 -0.50 -1.33 -8.62
CA ALA A 250 0.92 -0.99 -8.69
C ALA A 250 1.16 0.12 -9.72
N GLU A 251 1.94 1.12 -9.32
CA GLU A 251 2.40 2.24 -10.12
C GLU A 251 3.85 2.58 -9.81
N HIS A 252 4.47 3.41 -10.68
CA HIS A 252 5.80 3.99 -10.44
C HIS A 252 5.76 5.49 -10.68
N PHE A 253 6.58 6.22 -9.93
CA PHE A 253 6.78 7.64 -10.20
C PHE A 253 7.56 7.86 -11.50
N PHE A 254 8.56 7.00 -11.72
CA PHE A 254 9.47 7.17 -12.83
C PHE A 254 8.94 6.62 -14.14
N ARG A 255 9.12 7.41 -15.19
CA ARG A 255 8.85 6.99 -16.56
C ARG A 255 10.03 6.26 -17.18
N THR A 256 11.25 6.54 -16.74
CA THR A 256 12.45 6.08 -17.46
C THR A 256 13.32 5.21 -16.57
N ARG A 257 13.67 4.04 -17.07
CA ARG A 257 14.61 3.12 -16.43
C ARG A 257 16.06 3.58 -16.67
N PHE A 258 17.01 3.00 -15.91
CA PHE A 258 18.46 3.23 -16.08
C PHE A 258 18.96 2.91 -17.51
N ASP A 259 18.33 1.97 -18.23
CA ASP A 259 18.64 1.58 -19.61
C ASP A 259 17.97 2.48 -20.66
N GLY A 260 17.36 3.58 -20.26
CA GLY A 260 16.68 4.54 -21.14
C GLY A 260 15.32 4.07 -21.67
N LYS A 261 14.86 2.87 -21.30
CA LYS A 261 13.54 2.38 -21.66
C LYS A 261 12.46 3.00 -20.78
N ILE A 262 11.24 3.02 -21.29
CA ILE A 262 10.08 3.46 -20.51
C ILE A 262 9.75 2.38 -19.50
N GLN A 263 9.63 2.79 -18.23
CA GLN A 263 9.09 1.95 -17.16
C GLN A 263 7.56 1.95 -17.26
N MET A 264 6.97 0.79 -17.12
CA MET A 264 5.52 0.60 -17.13
C MET A 264 5.13 -0.32 -15.98
N PRO A 265 4.04 -0.04 -15.26
CA PRO A 265 3.22 1.18 -15.32
C PRO A 265 3.95 2.41 -14.79
N ASN A 266 3.50 3.62 -15.15
CA ASN A 266 3.99 4.86 -14.55
C ASN A 266 2.93 5.95 -14.58
N ILE A 267 2.90 6.78 -13.54
CA ILE A 267 1.90 7.84 -13.32
C ILE A 267 1.71 8.74 -14.53
N TYR A 268 2.81 9.15 -15.20
CA TYR A 268 2.68 10.07 -16.33
C TYR A 268 1.92 9.51 -17.51
N ASN A 269 2.17 8.25 -17.89
CA ASN A 269 1.49 7.60 -19.00
C ASN A 269 0.08 7.13 -18.62
N ASP A 270 -0.12 6.81 -17.33
CA ASP A 270 -1.27 6.05 -16.87
C ASP A 270 -2.32 6.91 -16.17
N ILE A 271 -2.09 8.23 -16.05
CA ILE A 271 -2.98 9.15 -15.35
C ILE A 271 -4.45 9.08 -15.84
N ASN A 272 -4.67 8.92 -17.15
CA ASN A 272 -6.02 8.78 -17.70
C ASN A 272 -6.65 7.41 -17.40
N SER A 273 -5.83 6.36 -17.34
CA SER A 273 -6.26 5.03 -16.91
C SER A 273 -6.68 5.03 -15.45
N LEU A 274 -5.88 5.69 -14.60
CA LEU A 274 -6.16 5.87 -13.17
C LEU A 274 -7.39 6.75 -12.95
N ASP A 275 -7.53 7.87 -13.67
CA ASP A 275 -8.70 8.75 -13.60
C ASP A 275 -9.99 7.98 -13.95
N PHE A 276 -9.95 7.17 -15.02
CA PHE A 276 -11.06 6.28 -15.34
C PHE A 276 -11.33 5.26 -14.23
N LEU A 277 -10.29 4.57 -13.74
CA LEU A 277 -10.41 3.54 -12.71
C LEU A 277 -11.04 4.10 -11.43
N PHE A 278 -10.51 5.20 -10.89
CA PHE A 278 -11.02 5.79 -9.66
C PHE A 278 -12.39 6.45 -9.85
N GLY A 279 -12.66 7.03 -11.02
CA GLY A 279 -14.01 7.51 -11.38
C GLY A 279 -15.04 6.38 -11.38
N TYR A 280 -14.67 5.21 -11.89
CA TYR A 280 -15.51 4.01 -11.83
C TYR A 280 -15.72 3.49 -10.42
N LEU A 281 -14.66 3.49 -9.60
CA LEU A 281 -14.70 2.99 -8.21
C LEU A 281 -15.47 3.90 -7.26
N ARG A 282 -15.56 5.22 -7.52
CA ARG A 282 -16.18 6.22 -6.65
C ARG A 282 -17.61 5.90 -6.21
N ASN A 283 -18.37 5.18 -7.05
CA ASN A 283 -19.75 4.81 -6.78
C ASN A 283 -19.90 3.37 -6.26
N LYS A 284 -18.80 2.75 -5.84
CA LYS A 284 -18.81 1.40 -5.28
C LYS A 284 -18.75 1.44 -3.76
N ASP A 285 -19.30 0.42 -3.13
CA ASP A 285 -19.16 0.22 -1.69
C ASP A 285 -17.78 -0.42 -1.42
N ILE A 286 -16.75 0.41 -1.38
CA ILE A 286 -15.36 0.03 -1.23
C ILE A 286 -14.69 0.81 -0.09
N TRP A 287 -13.53 0.35 0.33
CA TRP A 287 -12.70 0.99 1.33
C TRP A 287 -11.33 1.33 0.72
N TYR A 288 -10.99 2.61 0.59
CA TYR A 288 -9.63 3.03 0.27
C TYR A 288 -8.74 2.85 1.50
N ALA A 289 -7.66 2.09 1.35
CA ALA A 289 -6.78 1.72 2.44
C ALA A 289 -5.30 1.83 2.05
N THR A 290 -4.44 2.06 3.03
CA THR A 290 -3.02 1.78 2.88
C THR A 290 -2.75 0.27 2.98
N PHE A 291 -1.55 -0.17 2.61
CA PHE A 291 -1.18 -1.58 2.75
C PHE A 291 -1.16 -2.02 4.21
N SER A 292 -0.63 -1.19 5.12
CA SER A 292 -0.66 -1.49 6.56
C SER A 292 -2.07 -1.57 7.14
N GLU A 293 -2.97 -0.66 6.75
CA GLU A 293 -4.37 -0.72 7.20
C GLU A 293 -5.05 -2.03 6.76
N CYS A 294 -4.86 -2.39 5.48
CA CYS A 294 -5.44 -3.63 4.94
C CYS A 294 -4.84 -4.88 5.60
N ALA A 295 -3.52 -4.92 5.79
CA ALA A 295 -2.83 -6.01 6.45
C ALA A 295 -3.27 -6.18 7.92
N ASN A 296 -3.35 -5.07 8.67
CA ASN A 296 -3.84 -5.07 10.05
C ASN A 296 -5.30 -5.52 10.14
N TYR A 297 -6.16 -5.05 9.23
CA TYR A 297 -7.55 -5.49 9.21
C TYR A 297 -7.66 -7.00 8.96
N TYR A 298 -6.89 -7.50 7.99
CA TYR A 298 -6.87 -8.92 7.65
C TYR A 298 -6.33 -9.78 8.80
N GLU A 299 -5.27 -9.33 9.48
CA GLU A 299 -4.77 -9.99 10.70
C GLU A 299 -5.83 -9.99 11.79
N SER A 300 -6.44 -8.83 12.06
CA SER A 300 -7.49 -8.69 13.07
C SER A 300 -8.68 -9.59 12.79
N TYR A 301 -9.13 -9.65 11.53
CA TYR A 301 -10.24 -10.54 11.15
C TYR A 301 -9.94 -12.02 11.45
N ASN A 302 -8.73 -12.48 11.13
CA ASN A 302 -8.39 -13.90 11.28
C ASN A 302 -8.03 -14.30 12.72
N ASN A 303 -7.54 -13.33 13.53
CA ASN A 303 -7.11 -13.59 14.91
C ASN A 303 -8.14 -13.16 15.97
N THR A 304 -9.32 -12.72 15.57
CA THR A 304 -10.43 -12.41 16.49
C THR A 304 -11.42 -13.57 16.53
N ASP A 305 -11.70 -14.06 17.72
CA ASP A 305 -12.76 -15.02 18.00
C ASP A 305 -13.96 -14.31 18.65
N ILE A 306 -15.18 -14.66 18.26
CA ILE A 306 -16.41 -14.20 18.91
C ILE A 306 -17.16 -15.41 19.43
N SER A 307 -17.46 -15.41 20.73
CA SER A 307 -18.28 -16.43 21.39
C SER A 307 -19.62 -15.83 21.82
N ASP A 308 -20.73 -16.45 21.42
CA ASP A 308 -22.07 -16.12 21.94
C ASP A 308 -22.27 -16.83 23.28
N MET A 309 -22.47 -16.06 24.33
CA MET A 309 -22.65 -16.55 25.70
C MET A 309 -24.14 -16.68 26.10
N GLY A 310 -25.06 -16.40 25.17
CA GLY A 310 -26.49 -16.35 25.41
C GLY A 310 -26.98 -14.98 25.94
N ASP A 311 -28.29 -14.78 25.94
CA ASP A 311 -28.98 -13.59 26.45
C ASP A 311 -28.42 -12.26 25.91
N GLY A 312 -27.95 -12.25 24.65
CA GLY A 312 -27.36 -11.07 24.02
C GLY A 312 -25.99 -10.68 24.54
N VAL A 313 -25.29 -11.61 25.18
CA VAL A 313 -23.93 -11.42 25.70
C VAL A 313 -22.92 -12.09 24.76
N PHE A 314 -21.84 -11.39 24.43
CA PHE A 314 -20.79 -11.83 23.51
C PHE A 314 -19.42 -11.63 24.11
N GLU A 315 -18.52 -12.58 23.92
CA GLU A 315 -17.11 -12.45 24.26
C GLU A 315 -16.28 -12.24 23.00
N ILE A 316 -15.43 -11.21 22.97
CA ILE A 316 -14.46 -10.93 21.91
C ILE A 316 -13.08 -11.23 22.47
N LYS A 317 -12.34 -12.15 21.81
CA LYS A 317 -10.93 -12.47 22.08
C LYS A 317 -10.10 -12.17 20.88
N TYR A 318 -8.95 -11.51 21.10
CA TYR A 318 -8.00 -11.17 20.04
C TYR A 318 -6.62 -11.76 20.35
N LYS A 319 -6.00 -12.39 19.35
CA LYS A 319 -4.69 -13.06 19.46
C LYS A 319 -3.66 -12.50 18.46
N GLY A 320 -3.96 -11.39 17.84
CA GLY A 320 -3.08 -10.76 16.85
C GLY A 320 -1.89 -10.03 17.47
N SER A 321 -0.95 -9.63 16.62
CA SER A 321 0.28 -8.94 17.02
C SER A 321 0.16 -7.41 16.93
N TRP A 322 -0.85 -6.89 16.24
CA TRP A 322 -1.14 -5.47 16.11
C TRP A 322 -2.28 -5.04 17.04
N LYS A 323 -2.52 -3.74 17.14
CA LYS A 323 -3.76 -3.24 17.74
C LYS A 323 -4.94 -3.73 16.90
N MET A 324 -5.95 -4.32 17.54
CA MET A 324 -7.15 -4.79 16.84
C MET A 324 -7.79 -3.66 16.03
N PHE A 325 -8.03 -3.91 14.75
CA PHE A 325 -8.64 -2.98 13.81
C PHE A 325 -9.68 -3.74 12.99
N LEU A 326 -10.93 -3.75 13.47
CA LEU A 326 -11.97 -4.61 12.94
C LEU A 326 -13.35 -3.97 13.07
N THR A 327 -14.19 -4.14 12.04
CA THR A 327 -15.61 -3.79 12.08
C THR A 327 -16.43 -5.01 12.51
N PHE A 328 -17.32 -4.80 13.47
CA PHE A 328 -18.29 -5.76 13.92
C PHE A 328 -19.69 -5.39 13.43
N ILE A 329 -20.50 -6.40 13.14
CA ILE A 329 -21.89 -6.28 12.70
C ILE A 329 -22.78 -6.85 13.80
N SER A 330 -23.79 -6.08 14.21
CA SER A 330 -24.74 -6.48 15.25
C SER A 330 -26.19 -6.19 14.85
N GLU A 331 -27.11 -6.91 15.43
CA GLU A 331 -28.54 -6.58 15.45
C GLU A 331 -28.89 -5.54 16.55
N TYR A 332 -27.98 -5.36 17.52
CA TYR A 332 -28.15 -4.40 18.61
C TYR A 332 -27.56 -3.03 18.23
N ARG A 333 -28.26 -1.97 18.60
CA ARG A 333 -27.80 -0.59 18.39
C ARG A 333 -26.67 -0.19 19.33
N TYR A 334 -26.72 -0.71 20.56
CA TYR A 334 -25.74 -0.40 21.60
C TYR A 334 -25.10 -1.69 22.10
N LEU A 335 -23.81 -1.61 22.39
CA LEU A 335 -23.03 -2.68 23.05
C LEU A 335 -22.40 -2.09 24.32
N GLU A 336 -22.74 -2.65 25.49
CA GLU A 336 -22.12 -2.32 26.77
C GLU A 336 -20.97 -3.28 27.04
N ASN A 337 -19.76 -2.79 27.25
CA ASN A 337 -18.71 -3.58 27.83
C ASN A 337 -19.03 -3.88 29.29
N ILE A 338 -19.27 -5.13 29.64
CA ILE A 338 -19.74 -5.52 30.98
C ILE A 338 -18.72 -5.20 32.08
N GLN A 339 -17.43 -5.20 31.74
CA GLN A 339 -16.33 -4.97 32.67
C GLN A 339 -16.08 -3.48 32.91
N THR A 340 -16.00 -2.67 31.84
CA THR A 340 -15.69 -1.23 31.94
C THR A 340 -16.93 -0.36 32.09
N LYS A 341 -18.12 -0.88 31.81
CA LYS A 341 -19.40 -0.18 31.74
C LYS A 341 -19.50 0.86 30.62
N GLU A 342 -18.54 0.84 29.71
CA GLU A 342 -18.55 1.71 28.53
C GLU A 342 -19.60 1.25 27.53
N ILE A 343 -20.33 2.21 26.98
CA ILE A 343 -21.39 1.96 25.99
C ILE A 343 -20.92 2.44 24.63
N TYR A 344 -20.96 1.56 23.66
CA TYR A 344 -20.65 1.82 22.26
C TYR A 344 -21.95 1.93 21.47
N GLU A 345 -22.13 3.00 20.71
CA GLU A 345 -23.22 3.14 19.78
C GLU A 345 -22.78 2.75 18.38
N GLY A 346 -23.52 1.82 17.76
CA GLY A 346 -23.27 1.42 16.37
C GLY A 346 -23.78 2.48 15.39
N PHE A 347 -23.16 2.58 14.24
CA PHE A 347 -23.71 3.33 13.11
C PHE A 347 -24.44 2.40 12.12
N MET A 348 -25.46 2.94 11.45
CA MET A 348 -26.34 2.15 10.59
C MET A 348 -25.81 2.09 9.15
N LYS A 349 -25.59 0.87 8.64
CA LYS A 349 -25.33 0.63 7.21
C LYS A 349 -26.06 -0.65 6.76
N ASN A 350 -26.74 -0.59 5.61
CA ASN A 350 -27.45 -1.74 5.03
C ASN A 350 -28.41 -2.45 6.01
N ASN A 351 -29.14 -1.68 6.83
CA ASN A 351 -30.04 -2.15 7.88
C ASN A 351 -29.36 -2.99 8.98
N ARG A 352 -28.09 -2.76 9.23
CA ARG A 352 -27.29 -3.42 10.29
C ARG A 352 -26.52 -2.38 11.07
N TRP A 353 -26.28 -2.64 12.37
CA TRP A 353 -25.46 -1.80 13.23
C TRP A 353 -23.99 -2.24 13.12
N LEU A 354 -23.10 -1.30 12.86
CA LEU A 354 -21.66 -1.52 12.71
C LEU A 354 -20.91 -0.83 13.83
N PHE A 355 -19.84 -1.46 14.30
CA PHE A 355 -18.97 -0.98 15.36
C PHE A 355 -17.51 -1.14 14.93
N ASN A 356 -16.72 -0.06 14.97
CA ASN A 356 -15.31 -0.06 14.59
C ASN A 356 -14.35 -0.02 15.79
N ASP A 357 -14.82 0.41 16.96
CA ASP A 357 -13.97 0.74 18.11
C ASP A 357 -14.05 -0.30 19.25
N LEU A 358 -14.66 -1.47 19.00
CA LEU A 358 -14.68 -2.52 20.00
C LEU A 358 -13.28 -3.09 20.19
N VAL A 359 -12.96 -3.41 21.45
CA VAL A 359 -11.72 -4.06 21.84
C VAL A 359 -12.01 -5.45 22.41
N GLU A 360 -10.99 -6.20 22.79
CA GLU A 360 -11.18 -7.45 23.53
C GLU A 360 -11.99 -7.23 24.81
N GLY A 361 -12.99 -8.10 25.07
CA GLY A 361 -13.86 -7.97 26.22
C GLY A 361 -15.18 -8.72 26.12
N ILE A 362 -16.04 -8.54 27.12
CA ILE A 362 -17.38 -9.11 27.17
C ILE A 362 -18.40 -8.00 27.00
N TYR A 363 -19.29 -8.17 26.05
CA TYR A 363 -20.27 -7.15 25.64
C TYR A 363 -21.70 -7.67 25.78
N ARG A 364 -22.60 -6.77 26.20
CA ARG A 364 -24.04 -7.01 26.19
C ARG A 364 -24.72 -6.10 25.19
N GLY A 365 -25.59 -6.67 24.35
CA GLY A 365 -26.35 -5.93 23.35
C GLY A 365 -27.64 -5.32 23.89
N HIS A 366 -27.93 -4.08 23.47
CA HIS A 366 -29.15 -3.34 23.82
C HIS A 366 -29.77 -2.68 22.60
N GLN A 367 -31.10 -2.61 22.53
CA GLN A 367 -31.81 -1.89 21.46
C GLN A 367 -31.96 -0.40 21.79
N ASN A 368 -32.08 -0.06 23.07
CA ASN A 368 -32.26 1.30 23.55
C ASN A 368 -31.24 1.64 24.64
N VAL A 369 -30.89 2.91 24.75
CA VAL A 369 -30.11 3.40 25.92
C VAL A 369 -31.00 3.32 27.15
N PHE A 370 -30.43 2.98 28.29
CA PHE A 370 -31.12 2.94 29.59
C PHE A 370 -31.57 4.30 30.06
#